data_4ba12934c79497805458e524b19461fb
#
_entry.id   4ba12934c79497805458e524b19461fb
#
_cell.length_a   1.000
_cell.length_b   1.000
_cell.length_c   1.000
_cell.angle_alpha   90.00
_cell.angle_beta   90.00
_cell.angle_gamma   90.00
#
_symmetry.space_group_name_H-M   'P 1'
#
loop_
_entity.id
_entity.type
_entity.pdbx_description
1 polymer ?
#
loop_
_entity_poly.entity_id
_entity_poly.type
_entity_poly.pdbx_seq_one_letter_code
_entity_poly.pdbx_strand_id
1 'polypeptide(L)'
;MSCTALGSAEEIEQAKETICAVGLGTVGLPLAVAFAASGLRVIGVDRDAQLVDDLINGRIYHCDPHLASAISSTARQPCFAATLPRPGMARIYILAVGTPVNAEHRLDGDQLDAAISALITRLRPGDLVIMRSTVPIGTTRAVSDRVAAAVGDVDFACCPDRSITGDTFREIQCLPQIVGGTSPRAQARAAELFARLGVEIVAVENVETAEAVKLIGNVQRDVLFALSNEIAMMCDGSGLDVHHVIESSRRGYPRHVLPPPGPVGGPCLTKDAFLYAEGLKPHGVRPKLALYAREVNAGVATHAAEFISRQAAMLKTPIVAVLGIAFKGRPETSVVDASLAGKLRAELGALLPQAVFRGWDPVARSDAVAALGFWPCETAMAAVVDANVVVLANDHPAVTALPFAALAGTLGRPAMIYDLWGSGRGVGCALPEGVLFRAFGGHNGCARPDVR
;
A
#
# COMPACT_ATOMS: atom_id res chain seq x y z
N MET A 1 15.78 -20.73 20.11
CA MET A 1 16.38 -20.57 21.47
C MET A 1 15.31 -20.04 22.40
N SER A 2 15.05 -20.76 23.50
CA SER A 2 13.99 -20.44 24.47
C SER A 2 14.31 -19.15 25.24
N CYS A 3 13.36 -18.23 25.28
CA CYS A 3 13.45 -16.93 25.96
C CYS A 3 13.12 -17.09 27.47
N THR A 4 14.04 -17.65 28.26
CA THR A 4 13.84 -17.87 29.70
C THR A 4 14.88 -17.13 30.52
N ALA A 5 14.34 -16.37 31.51
CA ALA A 5 14.93 -15.75 32.71
C ALA A 5 16.06 -14.73 32.55
N LEU A 6 15.75 -13.47 32.88
CA LEU A 6 16.68 -12.37 33.09
C LEU A 6 16.96 -12.19 34.59
N GLY A 7 18.21 -12.09 35.02
CA GLY A 7 18.61 -11.92 36.42
C GLY A 7 19.97 -11.27 36.69
N SER A 8 20.78 -10.92 35.69
CA SER A 8 22.08 -10.28 35.89
C SER A 8 22.14 -8.81 35.46
N ALA A 9 23.12 -8.04 35.94
CA ALA A 9 23.32 -6.63 35.58
C ALA A 9 23.55 -6.45 34.05
N GLU A 10 24.19 -7.40 33.38
CA GLU A 10 24.37 -7.44 31.93
C GLU A 10 23.04 -7.59 31.17
N GLU A 11 22.12 -8.39 31.72
CA GLU A 11 20.79 -8.59 31.13
C GLU A 11 19.92 -7.35 31.28
N ILE A 12 20.08 -6.58 32.39
CA ILE A 12 19.39 -5.31 32.59
C ILE A 12 19.90 -4.24 31.62
N GLU A 13 21.20 -4.18 31.36
CA GLU A 13 21.82 -3.28 30.39
C GLU A 13 21.40 -3.64 28.96
N GLN A 14 21.39 -4.93 28.62
CA GLN A 14 20.90 -5.42 27.33
C GLN A 14 19.41 -5.19 27.12
N ALA A 15 18.60 -5.19 28.19
CA ALA A 15 17.18 -4.89 28.09
C ALA A 15 16.92 -3.43 27.70
N LYS A 16 17.79 -2.48 28.08
CA LYS A 16 17.66 -1.05 27.72
C LYS A 16 17.71 -0.81 26.21
N GLU A 17 18.43 -1.65 25.47
CA GLU A 17 18.55 -1.58 24.01
C GLU A 17 17.65 -2.58 23.27
N THR A 18 16.83 -3.35 24.00
CA THR A 18 15.94 -4.33 23.38
C THR A 18 14.66 -3.67 22.87
N ILE A 19 14.39 -3.84 21.60
CA ILE A 19 13.19 -3.36 20.90
C ILE A 19 12.14 -4.47 20.86
N CYS A 20 10.88 -4.14 21.16
CA CYS A 20 9.74 -4.97 20.85
C CYS A 20 8.95 -4.34 19.69
N ALA A 21 9.00 -4.93 18.50
CA ALA A 21 8.20 -4.52 17.36
C ALA A 21 6.85 -5.25 17.39
N VAL A 22 5.75 -4.53 17.52
CA VAL A 22 4.38 -5.04 17.62
C VAL A 22 3.64 -4.84 16.30
N GLY A 23 3.28 -5.94 15.65
CA GLY A 23 2.79 -6.01 14.28
C GLY A 23 3.95 -6.28 13.31
N LEU A 24 3.90 -7.42 12.61
CA LEU A 24 4.94 -7.88 11.68
C LEU A 24 4.45 -7.90 10.22
N GLY A 25 3.56 -6.98 9.90
CA GLY A 25 3.09 -6.74 8.54
C GLY A 25 4.12 -6.02 7.67
N THR A 26 3.64 -5.38 6.60
CA THR A 26 4.45 -4.72 5.56
C THR A 26 5.36 -3.60 6.05
N VAL A 27 5.12 -3.05 7.24
CA VAL A 27 5.93 -1.99 7.86
C VAL A 27 6.78 -2.54 9.02
N GLY A 28 6.18 -3.36 9.89
CA GLY A 28 6.84 -3.74 11.14
C GLY A 28 7.92 -4.78 10.94
N LEU A 29 7.73 -5.76 10.07
CA LEU A 29 8.76 -6.78 9.79
C LEU A 29 10.02 -6.18 9.15
N PRO A 30 9.94 -5.36 8.07
CA PRO A 30 11.13 -4.72 7.52
C PRO A 30 11.87 -3.86 8.54
N LEU A 31 11.15 -3.12 9.38
CA LEU A 31 11.76 -2.28 10.41
C LEU A 31 12.45 -3.12 11.50
N ALA A 32 11.83 -4.21 11.94
CA ALA A 32 12.42 -5.13 12.91
C ALA A 32 13.74 -5.73 12.39
N VAL A 33 13.75 -6.12 11.11
CA VAL A 33 14.96 -6.65 10.44
C VAL A 33 16.03 -5.57 10.28
N ALA A 34 15.65 -4.34 9.92
CA ALA A 34 16.59 -3.21 9.78
C ALA A 34 17.28 -2.90 11.12
N PHE A 35 16.54 -2.85 12.23
CA PHE A 35 17.14 -2.67 13.55
C PHE A 35 18.01 -3.85 13.98
N ALA A 36 17.60 -5.07 13.68
CA ALA A 36 18.43 -6.24 13.96
C ALA A 36 19.73 -6.22 13.15
N ALA A 37 19.68 -5.83 11.88
CA ALA A 37 20.85 -5.64 11.01
C ALA A 37 21.79 -4.54 11.51
N SER A 38 21.27 -3.49 12.18
CA SER A 38 22.09 -2.47 12.86
C SER A 38 22.71 -2.92 14.19
N GLY A 39 22.54 -4.22 14.56
CA GLY A 39 23.12 -4.83 15.75
C GLY A 39 22.26 -4.77 17.02
N LEU A 40 21.06 -4.20 16.95
CA LEU A 40 20.15 -4.13 18.08
C LEU A 40 19.43 -5.47 18.33
N ARG A 41 19.04 -5.71 19.57
CA ARG A 41 18.22 -6.85 19.94
C ARG A 41 16.75 -6.55 19.65
N VAL A 42 16.10 -7.37 18.81
CA VAL A 42 14.71 -7.17 18.40
C VAL A 42 13.87 -8.39 18.72
N ILE A 43 12.73 -8.17 19.34
CA ILE A 43 11.65 -9.13 19.54
C ILE A 43 10.49 -8.66 18.65
N GLY A 44 10.19 -9.41 17.60
CA GLY A 44 9.04 -9.18 16.74
C GLY A 44 7.83 -9.93 17.27
N VAL A 45 6.71 -9.24 17.40
CA VAL A 45 5.47 -9.81 17.95
C VAL A 45 4.32 -9.60 16.97
N ASP A 46 3.59 -10.67 16.66
CA ASP A 46 2.33 -10.59 15.93
C ASP A 46 1.30 -11.55 16.53
N ARG A 47 0.04 -11.15 16.49
CA ARG A 47 -1.08 -11.98 16.96
C ARG A 47 -1.41 -13.13 16.02
N ASP A 48 -1.00 -13.04 14.76
CA ASP A 48 -1.13 -14.12 13.78
C ASP A 48 -0.07 -15.19 14.06
N ALA A 49 -0.48 -16.26 14.72
CA ALA A 49 0.39 -17.36 15.09
C ALA A 49 0.97 -18.09 13.86
N GLN A 50 0.22 -18.13 12.74
CA GLN A 50 0.72 -18.74 11.51
C GLN A 50 1.84 -17.91 10.89
N LEU A 51 1.68 -16.58 10.83
CA LEU A 51 2.75 -15.67 10.40
C LEU A 51 4.01 -15.84 11.26
N VAL A 52 3.83 -15.89 12.58
CA VAL A 52 4.97 -16.08 13.52
C VAL A 52 5.67 -17.42 13.29
N ASP A 53 4.92 -18.51 13.12
CA ASP A 53 5.48 -19.83 12.82
C ASP A 53 6.23 -19.82 11.47
N ASP A 54 5.66 -19.20 10.46
CA ASP A 54 6.30 -19.06 9.15
C ASP A 54 7.62 -18.30 9.25
N LEU A 55 7.65 -17.18 9.99
CA LEU A 55 8.87 -16.39 10.20
C LEU A 55 9.95 -17.17 10.99
N ILE A 56 9.56 -17.92 12.02
CA ILE A 56 10.47 -18.78 12.80
C ILE A 56 11.11 -19.86 11.89
N ASN A 57 10.34 -20.39 10.94
CA ASN A 57 10.80 -21.41 9.99
C ASN A 57 11.43 -20.82 8.72
N GLY A 58 11.67 -19.50 8.66
CA GLY A 58 12.29 -18.82 7.53
C GLY A 58 11.39 -18.71 6.28
N ARG A 59 10.10 -18.94 6.43
CA ARG A 59 9.11 -18.75 5.35
C ARG A 59 8.63 -17.31 5.36
N ILE A 60 9.08 -16.53 4.37
CA ILE A 60 8.80 -15.09 4.29
C ILE A 60 7.88 -14.87 3.11
N TYR A 61 6.61 -14.56 3.38
CA TYR A 61 5.61 -14.20 2.38
C TYR A 61 5.54 -12.67 2.23
N HIS A 62 6.67 -12.06 1.92
CA HIS A 62 6.75 -10.62 1.73
C HIS A 62 7.32 -10.31 0.35
N CYS A 63 6.67 -9.44 -0.40
CA CYS A 63 7.07 -9.08 -1.77
C CYS A 63 8.23 -8.07 -1.83
N ASP A 64 8.94 -7.82 -0.75
CA ASP A 64 10.15 -7.02 -0.75
C ASP A 64 11.37 -7.94 -0.95
N PRO A 65 12.00 -7.95 -2.13
CA PRO A 65 13.11 -8.85 -2.43
C PRO A 65 14.35 -8.56 -1.56
N HIS A 66 14.51 -7.32 -1.12
CA HIS A 66 15.62 -6.92 -0.25
C HIS A 66 15.45 -7.45 1.18
N LEU A 67 14.22 -7.56 1.66
CA LEU A 67 13.91 -8.07 2.99
C LEU A 67 14.28 -9.56 3.14
N ALA A 68 13.93 -10.39 2.17
CA ALA A 68 14.23 -11.82 2.20
C ALA A 68 15.74 -12.07 2.26
N SER A 69 16.52 -11.34 1.46
CA SER A 69 17.97 -11.38 1.48
C SER A 69 18.55 -10.90 2.82
N ALA A 70 18.00 -9.81 3.38
CA ALA A 70 18.46 -9.24 4.64
C ALA A 70 18.23 -10.18 5.82
N ILE A 71 17.07 -10.81 5.92
CA ILE A 71 16.81 -11.80 6.98
C ILE A 71 17.83 -12.94 6.94
N SER A 72 18.14 -13.47 5.74
CA SER A 72 19.08 -14.58 5.59
C SER A 72 20.53 -14.19 5.91
N SER A 73 20.92 -12.93 5.70
CA SER A 73 22.30 -12.45 5.86
C SER A 73 22.56 -11.74 7.19
N THR A 74 21.53 -11.39 7.97
CA THR A 74 21.68 -10.67 9.23
C THR A 74 22.28 -11.55 10.30
N ALA A 75 23.42 -11.16 10.86
CA ALA A 75 24.16 -11.92 11.88
C ALA A 75 23.34 -12.10 13.17
N ARG A 76 22.50 -11.12 13.52
CA ARG A 76 21.57 -11.17 14.65
C ARG A 76 20.14 -11.08 14.13
N GLN A 77 19.49 -12.23 13.98
CA GLN A 77 18.09 -12.25 13.54
C GLN A 77 17.13 -11.79 14.66
N PRO A 78 15.97 -11.16 14.30
CA PRO A 78 14.91 -10.92 15.27
C PRO A 78 14.42 -12.23 15.88
N CYS A 79 14.04 -12.20 17.16
CA CYS A 79 13.25 -13.27 17.76
C CYS A 79 11.79 -13.03 17.49
N PHE A 80 11.04 -14.02 17.01
CA PHE A 80 9.61 -13.88 16.73
C PHE A 80 8.77 -14.59 17.79
N ALA A 81 7.64 -13.96 18.18
CA ALA A 81 6.74 -14.49 19.19
C ALA A 81 5.28 -14.08 18.91
N ALA A 82 4.32 -14.92 19.30
CA ALA A 82 2.89 -14.62 19.20
C ALA A 82 2.37 -13.74 20.36
N THR A 83 3.18 -13.53 21.40
CA THR A 83 2.80 -12.78 22.59
C THR A 83 3.88 -11.78 23.01
N LEU A 84 3.46 -10.68 23.61
CA LEU A 84 4.38 -9.67 24.13
C LEU A 84 5.35 -10.27 25.19
N PRO A 85 6.61 -9.81 25.19
CA PRO A 85 7.60 -10.25 26.17
C PRO A 85 7.18 -9.89 27.60
N ARG A 86 7.78 -10.56 28.58
CA ARG A 86 7.57 -10.22 30.00
C ARG A 86 8.04 -8.79 30.29
N PRO A 87 7.41 -8.10 31.30
CA PRO A 87 7.81 -6.76 31.67
C PRO A 87 9.31 -6.67 31.97
N GLY A 88 10.00 -5.69 31.33
CA GLY A 88 11.44 -5.45 31.50
C GLY A 88 12.35 -6.22 30.56
N MET A 89 11.85 -7.12 29.71
CA MET A 89 12.64 -7.76 28.63
C MET A 89 12.87 -6.83 27.43
N ALA A 90 12.04 -5.83 27.25
CA ALA A 90 12.21 -4.74 26.31
C ALA A 90 11.90 -3.42 27.02
N ARG A 91 12.53 -2.34 26.55
CA ARG A 91 12.33 -0.98 27.06
C ARG A 91 11.88 -0.01 25.97
N ILE A 92 11.87 -0.49 24.71
CA ILE A 92 11.41 0.26 23.55
C ILE A 92 10.37 -0.59 22.83
N TYR A 93 9.20 -0.04 22.62
CA TYR A 93 8.08 -0.71 21.95
C TYR A 93 7.67 0.08 20.71
N ILE A 94 7.62 -0.57 19.57
CA ILE A 94 7.24 0.05 18.30
C ILE A 94 5.90 -0.55 17.86
N LEU A 95 4.87 0.30 17.79
CA LEU A 95 3.53 -0.08 17.33
C LEU A 95 3.42 0.07 15.82
N ALA A 96 3.39 -1.06 15.10
CA ALA A 96 3.23 -1.12 13.65
C ALA A 96 2.02 -1.97 13.25
N VAL A 97 0.94 -1.89 14.01
CA VAL A 97 -0.31 -2.62 13.78
C VAL A 97 -1.16 -1.97 12.69
N GLY A 98 -2.03 -2.75 12.08
CA GLY A 98 -2.96 -2.25 11.06
C GLY A 98 -3.94 -1.21 11.61
N THR A 99 -4.25 -0.23 10.78
CA THR A 99 -5.20 0.86 11.07
C THR A 99 -6.16 1.02 9.90
N PRO A 100 -7.01 0.02 9.63
CA PRO A 100 -8.00 0.10 8.55
C PRO A 100 -9.06 1.16 8.86
N VAL A 101 -9.86 1.50 7.85
CA VAL A 101 -11.08 2.30 8.02
C VAL A 101 -12.31 1.41 7.88
N ASN A 102 -13.33 1.68 8.68
CA ASN A 102 -14.62 0.99 8.60
C ASN A 102 -15.49 1.50 7.44
N ALA A 103 -16.71 0.96 7.31
CA ALA A 103 -17.65 1.33 6.24
C ALA A 103 -18.07 2.82 6.29
N GLU A 104 -18.00 3.46 7.46
CA GLU A 104 -18.27 4.89 7.66
C GLU A 104 -17.02 5.76 7.42
N HIS A 105 -15.95 5.18 6.87
CA HIS A 105 -14.67 5.85 6.62
C HIS A 105 -14.02 6.46 7.87
N ARG A 106 -14.17 5.81 9.01
CA ARG A 106 -13.49 6.15 10.27
C ARG A 106 -12.45 5.10 10.61
N LEU A 107 -11.46 5.48 11.40
CA LEU A 107 -10.49 4.53 11.92
C LEU A 107 -11.21 3.35 12.60
N ASP A 108 -10.96 2.13 12.13
CA ASP A 108 -11.24 0.92 12.89
C ASP A 108 -10.07 0.73 13.87
N GLY A 109 -10.29 1.15 15.11
CA GLY A 109 -9.27 1.19 16.16
C GLY A 109 -9.03 -0.14 16.86
N ASP A 110 -9.79 -1.18 16.60
CA ASP A 110 -9.79 -2.43 17.36
C ASP A 110 -8.39 -3.07 17.49
N GLN A 111 -7.63 -3.08 16.41
CA GLN A 111 -6.28 -3.64 16.42
C GLN A 111 -5.31 -2.79 17.26
N LEU A 112 -5.41 -1.47 17.14
CA LEU A 112 -4.58 -0.53 17.90
C LEU A 112 -4.95 -0.58 19.38
N ASP A 113 -6.23 -0.56 19.73
CA ASP A 113 -6.72 -0.63 21.10
C ASP A 113 -6.35 -1.94 21.79
N ALA A 114 -6.44 -3.07 21.09
CA ALA A 114 -6.00 -4.36 21.59
C ALA A 114 -4.49 -4.37 21.87
N ALA A 115 -3.68 -3.83 20.95
CA ALA A 115 -2.23 -3.73 21.13
C ALA A 115 -1.85 -2.84 22.32
N ILE A 116 -2.49 -1.66 22.46
CA ILE A 116 -2.25 -0.74 23.57
C ILE A 116 -2.67 -1.36 24.91
N SER A 117 -3.84 -2.02 24.96
CA SER A 117 -4.33 -2.68 26.16
C SER A 117 -3.39 -3.80 26.63
N ALA A 118 -2.86 -4.57 25.67
CA ALA A 118 -1.85 -5.58 25.97
C ALA A 118 -0.53 -4.95 26.45
N LEU A 119 -0.09 -3.84 25.83
CA LEU A 119 1.14 -3.14 26.21
C LEU A 119 1.07 -2.55 27.61
N ILE A 120 -0.05 -1.96 28.04
CA ILE A 120 -0.24 -1.41 29.40
C ILE A 120 0.14 -2.43 30.46
N THR A 121 -0.11 -3.73 30.22
CA THR A 121 0.24 -4.80 31.17
C THR A 121 1.74 -5.15 31.19
N ARG A 122 2.52 -4.61 30.28
CA ARG A 122 3.96 -4.91 30.07
C ARG A 122 4.87 -3.71 30.31
N LEU A 123 4.36 -2.51 30.08
CA LEU A 123 5.11 -1.27 30.22
C LEU A 123 5.50 -0.99 31.67
N ARG A 124 6.64 -0.32 31.82
CA ARG A 124 7.16 0.21 33.08
C ARG A 124 7.48 1.70 32.92
N PRO A 125 7.47 2.47 34.03
CA PRO A 125 7.97 3.83 33.99
C PRO A 125 9.37 3.91 33.38
N GLY A 126 9.57 4.90 32.50
CA GLY A 126 10.80 5.10 31.74
C GLY A 126 10.91 4.29 30.45
N ASP A 127 9.91 3.48 30.07
CA ASP A 127 9.87 2.84 28.74
C ASP A 127 9.56 3.87 27.64
N LEU A 128 9.93 3.54 26.39
CA LEU A 128 9.62 4.33 25.21
C LEU A 128 8.65 3.57 24.31
N VAL A 129 7.53 4.20 23.95
CA VAL A 129 6.58 3.70 22.96
C VAL A 129 6.64 4.57 21.70
N ILE A 130 6.79 3.95 20.58
CA ILE A 130 6.87 4.60 19.27
C ILE A 130 5.66 4.21 18.43
N MET A 131 4.83 5.19 18.08
CA MET A 131 3.76 5.02 17.11
C MET A 131 4.35 5.03 15.70
N ARG A 132 4.33 3.87 15.04
CA ARG A 132 4.73 3.68 13.64
C ARG A 132 3.51 3.57 12.73
N SER A 133 2.39 3.05 13.25
CA SER A 133 1.12 2.96 12.54
C SER A 133 0.64 4.32 12.06
N THR A 134 0.01 4.36 10.88
CA THR A 134 -0.61 5.58 10.37
C THR A 134 -1.96 5.78 11.06
N VAL A 135 -2.11 6.89 11.77
CA VAL A 135 -3.28 7.18 12.60
C VAL A 135 -3.80 8.61 12.34
N PRO A 136 -5.05 8.94 12.70
CA PRO A 136 -5.54 10.32 12.70
C PRO A 136 -4.69 11.24 13.58
N ILE A 137 -4.59 12.51 13.20
CA ILE A 137 -3.86 13.53 13.97
C ILE A 137 -4.43 13.62 15.40
N GLY A 138 -3.56 13.56 16.40
CA GLY A 138 -3.90 13.58 17.82
C GLY A 138 -4.01 12.20 18.48
N THR A 139 -4.00 11.12 17.70
CA THR A 139 -4.13 9.75 18.23
C THR A 139 -2.96 9.36 19.12
N THR A 140 -1.72 9.67 18.74
CA THR A 140 -0.54 9.34 19.56
C THR A 140 -0.59 10.03 20.92
N ARG A 141 -1.07 11.27 20.97
CA ARG A 141 -1.27 12.02 22.22
C ARG A 141 -2.32 11.33 23.11
N ALA A 142 -3.48 11.02 22.56
CA ALA A 142 -4.56 10.35 23.29
C ALA A 142 -4.12 8.99 23.86
N VAL A 143 -3.33 8.22 23.08
CA VAL A 143 -2.74 6.95 23.54
C VAL A 143 -1.74 7.19 24.67
N SER A 144 -0.87 8.19 24.54
CA SER A 144 0.11 8.58 25.57
C SER A 144 -0.59 8.91 26.90
N ASP A 145 -1.64 9.72 26.86
CA ASP A 145 -2.41 10.12 28.04
C ASP A 145 -3.08 8.91 28.71
N ARG A 146 -3.66 8.00 27.91
CA ARG A 146 -4.25 6.75 28.42
C ARG A 146 -3.21 5.85 29.10
N VAL A 147 -2.02 5.72 28.52
CA VAL A 147 -0.93 4.91 29.11
C VAL A 147 -0.38 5.59 30.36
N ALA A 148 -0.19 6.90 30.35
CA ALA A 148 0.28 7.65 31.50
C ALA A 148 -0.68 7.51 32.70
N ALA A 149 -1.97 7.49 32.46
CA ALA A 149 -2.98 7.25 33.52
C ALA A 149 -2.90 5.85 34.13
N ALA A 150 -2.46 4.85 33.39
CA ALA A 150 -2.40 3.44 33.83
C ALA A 150 -1.04 3.03 34.40
N VAL A 151 0.07 3.54 33.83
CA VAL A 151 1.44 3.07 34.09
C VAL A 151 2.32 4.16 34.70
N GLY A 152 2.02 5.44 34.43
CA GLY A 152 2.83 6.58 34.86
C GLY A 152 3.76 7.10 33.77
N ASP A 153 5.01 7.44 34.12
CA ASP A 153 5.98 8.10 33.23
C ASP A 153 6.51 7.18 32.13
N VAL A 154 5.82 7.17 30.98
CA VAL A 154 6.23 6.46 29.77
C VAL A 154 6.44 7.50 28.66
N ASP A 155 7.57 7.41 27.95
CA ASP A 155 7.87 8.28 26.83
C ASP A 155 7.11 7.84 25.59
N PHE A 156 6.54 8.79 24.84
CA PHE A 156 5.89 8.53 23.56
C PHE A 156 6.48 9.35 22.41
N ALA A 157 6.66 8.71 21.26
CA ALA A 157 7.04 9.37 20.03
C ALA A 157 6.19 8.86 18.86
N CYS A 158 5.99 9.69 17.86
CA CYS A 158 5.46 9.32 16.54
C CYS A 158 6.59 9.34 15.53
N CYS A 159 6.85 8.18 14.92
CA CYS A 159 7.88 8.00 13.90
C CYS A 159 7.26 7.29 12.69
N PRO A 160 6.47 8.00 11.87
CA PRO A 160 5.65 7.40 10.84
C PRO A 160 6.49 6.78 9.72
N ASP A 161 5.95 5.72 9.11
CA ASP A 161 6.53 5.13 7.91
C ASP A 161 6.19 5.94 6.66
N ARG A 162 7.20 6.20 5.79
CA ARG A 162 7.02 6.87 4.50
C ARG A 162 7.48 6.02 3.32
N SER A 163 7.88 4.79 3.58
CA SER A 163 8.35 3.87 2.55
C SER A 163 7.21 3.41 1.62
N ILE A 164 7.63 2.92 0.45
CA ILE A 164 6.71 2.33 -0.54
C ILE A 164 6.66 0.82 -0.40
N THR A 165 5.47 0.24 -0.37
CA THR A 165 5.28 -1.22 -0.37
C THR A 165 6.02 -1.88 -1.54
N GLY A 166 6.77 -2.95 -1.28
CA GLY A 166 7.62 -3.64 -2.26
C GLY A 166 9.08 -3.18 -2.28
N ASP A 167 9.42 -2.06 -1.61
CA ASP A 167 10.79 -1.56 -1.44
C ASP A 167 11.03 -0.98 -0.03
N THR A 168 10.21 -1.41 0.92
CA THR A 168 10.17 -0.88 2.28
C THR A 168 11.50 -1.04 2.99
N PHE A 169 12.14 -2.19 2.90
CA PHE A 169 13.39 -2.48 3.61
C PHE A 169 14.54 -1.55 3.17
N ARG A 170 14.64 -1.27 1.87
CA ARG A 170 15.65 -0.33 1.35
C ARG A 170 15.32 1.10 1.75
N GLU A 171 14.07 1.51 1.60
CA GLU A 171 13.66 2.91 1.86
C GLU A 171 13.72 3.29 3.34
N ILE A 172 13.49 2.36 4.28
CA ILE A 172 13.70 2.59 5.73
C ILE A 172 15.15 2.99 6.02
N GLN A 173 16.11 2.58 5.22
CA GLN A 173 17.55 2.82 5.41
C GLN A 173 18.07 4.03 4.61
N CYS A 174 17.23 4.71 3.83
CA CYS A 174 17.68 5.87 3.03
C CYS A 174 16.77 7.10 3.13
N LEU A 175 15.48 6.93 3.45
CA LEU A 175 14.58 8.07 3.61
C LEU A 175 14.79 8.76 4.97
N PRO A 176 14.80 10.11 5.01
CA PRO A 176 14.83 10.83 6.27
C PRO A 176 13.67 10.43 7.18
N GLN A 177 13.96 10.11 8.45
CA GLN A 177 12.96 9.71 9.42
C GLN A 177 12.39 10.92 10.16
N ILE A 178 11.08 11.08 10.07
CA ILE A 178 10.34 12.09 10.86
C ILE A 178 10.21 11.60 12.29
N VAL A 179 10.53 12.45 13.26
CA VAL A 179 10.43 12.14 14.70
C VAL A 179 9.74 13.27 15.45
N GLY A 180 8.54 13.01 15.95
CA GLY A 180 7.83 13.88 16.90
C GLY A 180 7.73 13.22 18.26
N GLY A 181 7.98 13.94 19.36
CA GLY A 181 7.87 13.44 20.72
C GLY A 181 6.74 14.09 21.50
N THR A 182 6.20 13.41 22.53
CA THR A 182 5.30 14.03 23.52
C THR A 182 6.07 14.92 24.49
N SER A 183 7.40 14.75 24.55
CA SER A 183 8.35 15.55 25.31
C SER A 183 9.69 15.60 24.58
N PRO A 184 10.57 16.59 24.90
CA PRO A 184 11.94 16.62 24.35
C PRO A 184 12.73 15.34 24.64
N ARG A 185 12.53 14.72 25.81
CA ARG A 185 13.15 13.44 26.19
C ARG A 185 12.70 12.31 25.27
N ALA A 186 11.41 12.18 25.06
CA ALA A 186 10.83 11.16 24.18
C ALA A 186 11.34 11.33 22.74
N GLN A 187 11.36 12.57 22.22
CA GLN A 187 11.87 12.88 20.90
C GLN A 187 13.35 12.51 20.73
N ALA A 188 14.19 12.93 21.70
CA ALA A 188 15.62 12.64 21.65
C ALA A 188 15.91 11.14 21.65
N ARG A 189 15.23 10.35 22.51
CA ARG A 189 15.36 8.89 22.57
C ARG A 189 14.94 8.22 21.25
N ALA A 190 13.83 8.64 20.66
CA ALA A 190 13.38 8.09 19.38
C ALA A 190 14.33 8.49 18.24
N ALA A 191 14.83 9.72 18.21
CA ALA A 191 15.83 10.20 17.25
C ALA A 191 17.13 9.39 17.32
N GLU A 192 17.65 9.15 18.53
CA GLU A 192 18.84 8.33 18.75
C GLU A 192 18.65 6.90 18.24
N LEU A 193 17.48 6.29 18.50
CA LEU A 193 17.16 4.97 18.03
C LEU A 193 17.18 4.88 16.48
N PHE A 194 16.47 5.78 15.80
CA PHE A 194 16.41 5.76 14.33
C PHE A 194 17.74 6.17 13.67
N ALA A 195 18.56 7.00 14.33
CA ALA A 195 19.91 7.31 13.84
C ALA A 195 20.80 6.05 13.72
N ARG A 196 20.52 4.98 14.46
CA ARG A 196 21.20 3.68 14.33
C ARG A 196 21.01 3.04 12.95
N LEU A 197 19.97 3.43 12.21
CA LEU A 197 19.75 2.99 10.83
C LEU A 197 20.57 3.77 9.80
N GLY A 198 21.34 4.78 10.22
CA GLY A 198 22.16 5.61 9.34
C GLY A 198 21.38 6.65 8.53
N VAL A 199 20.14 6.93 8.89
CA VAL A 199 19.27 7.87 8.17
C VAL A 199 19.30 9.28 8.80
N GLU A 200 19.01 10.28 7.99
CA GLU A 200 18.78 11.64 8.47
C GLU A 200 17.54 11.67 9.40
N ILE A 201 17.64 12.39 10.51
CA ILE A 201 16.55 12.60 11.45
C ILE A 201 15.95 13.99 11.23
N VAL A 202 14.65 14.02 10.92
CA VAL A 202 13.86 15.25 10.83
C VAL A 202 13.01 15.36 12.09
N ALA A 203 13.56 16.02 13.11
CA ALA A 203 12.82 16.30 14.35
C ALA A 203 11.74 17.36 14.06
N VAL A 204 10.50 17.08 14.47
CA VAL A 204 9.36 17.98 14.33
C VAL A 204 8.83 18.40 15.72
N GLU A 205 8.04 19.46 15.76
CA GLU A 205 7.64 20.13 17.01
C GLU A 205 6.97 19.19 18.03
N ASN A 206 6.09 18.27 17.53
CA ASN A 206 5.30 17.38 18.38
C ASN A 206 4.83 16.13 17.62
N VAL A 207 4.13 15.23 18.28
CA VAL A 207 3.61 13.99 17.69
C VAL A 207 2.54 14.26 16.64
N GLU A 208 1.74 15.30 16.84
CA GLU A 208 0.66 15.70 15.91
C GLU A 208 1.24 16.17 14.57
N THR A 209 2.35 16.90 14.59
CA THR A 209 3.07 17.30 13.37
C THR A 209 3.62 16.07 12.64
N ALA A 210 4.16 15.09 13.36
CA ALA A 210 4.67 13.85 12.74
C ALA A 210 3.54 13.04 12.07
N GLU A 211 2.39 12.89 12.73
CA GLU A 211 1.19 12.27 12.16
C GLU A 211 0.70 13.02 10.91
N ALA A 212 0.63 14.35 10.98
CA ALA A 212 0.20 15.20 9.86
C ALA A 212 1.12 15.07 8.65
N VAL A 213 2.45 15.07 8.84
CA VAL A 213 3.43 14.92 7.74
C VAL A 213 3.19 13.64 6.96
N LYS A 214 2.91 12.53 7.65
CA LYS A 214 2.59 11.26 6.98
C LYS A 214 1.33 11.33 6.15
N LEU A 215 0.25 11.82 6.74
CA LEU A 215 -1.06 11.89 6.08
C LEU A 215 -1.04 12.85 4.89
N ILE A 216 -0.42 14.04 5.06
CA ILE A 216 -0.30 15.04 3.99
C ILE A 216 0.45 14.48 2.78
N GLY A 217 1.55 13.73 3.00
CA GLY A 217 2.29 13.12 1.89
C GLY A 217 1.44 12.18 1.03
N ASN A 218 0.59 11.36 1.66
CA ASN A 218 -0.31 10.48 0.93
C ASN A 218 -1.51 11.23 0.32
N VAL A 219 -2.09 12.20 1.02
CA VAL A 219 -3.16 13.05 0.47
C VAL A 219 -2.68 13.83 -0.75
N GLN A 220 -1.47 14.41 -0.72
CA GLN A 220 -0.90 15.11 -1.87
C GLN A 220 -0.80 14.20 -3.09
N ARG A 221 -0.27 12.97 -2.92
CA ARG A 221 -0.18 12.00 -4.02
C ARG A 221 -1.55 11.63 -4.57
N ASP A 222 -2.50 11.41 -3.69
CA ASP A 222 -3.86 11.04 -4.06
C ASP A 222 -4.57 12.14 -4.86
N VAL A 223 -4.40 13.42 -4.46
CA VAL A 223 -4.93 14.59 -5.18
C VAL A 223 -4.29 14.73 -6.57
N LEU A 224 -2.97 14.52 -6.69
CA LEU A 224 -2.29 14.59 -7.96
C LEU A 224 -2.75 13.49 -8.93
N PHE A 225 -2.94 12.27 -8.44
CA PHE A 225 -3.50 11.18 -9.23
C PHE A 225 -4.96 11.48 -9.62
N ALA A 226 -5.77 12.01 -8.70
CA ALA A 226 -7.16 12.36 -8.99
C ALA A 226 -7.26 13.39 -10.12
N LEU A 227 -6.43 14.41 -10.09
CA LEU A 227 -6.39 15.42 -11.17
C LEU A 227 -6.01 14.78 -12.51
N SER A 228 -5.00 13.90 -12.55
CA SER A 228 -4.62 13.18 -13.76
C SER A 228 -5.75 12.27 -14.27
N ASN A 229 -6.45 11.59 -13.37
CA ASN A 229 -7.57 10.71 -13.70
C ASN A 229 -8.81 11.50 -14.20
N GLU A 230 -9.10 12.65 -13.61
CA GLU A 230 -10.16 13.55 -14.08
C GLU A 230 -9.86 14.07 -15.49
N ILE A 231 -8.61 14.47 -15.77
CA ILE A 231 -8.17 14.85 -17.11
C ILE A 231 -8.30 13.66 -18.09
N ALA A 232 -8.00 12.43 -17.65
CA ALA A 232 -8.17 11.25 -18.51
C ALA A 232 -9.65 11.01 -18.85
N MET A 233 -10.56 11.11 -17.90
CA MET A 233 -12.00 10.98 -18.15
C MET A 233 -12.52 12.10 -19.06
N MET A 234 -12.02 13.32 -18.91
CA MET A 234 -12.31 14.44 -19.83
C MET A 234 -11.81 14.14 -21.25
N CYS A 235 -10.61 13.60 -21.38
CA CYS A 235 -10.03 13.22 -22.68
C CYS A 235 -10.85 12.11 -23.36
N ASP A 236 -11.32 11.11 -22.61
CA ASP A 236 -12.21 10.07 -23.12
C ASP A 236 -13.49 10.64 -23.72
N GLY A 237 -14.09 11.65 -23.09
CA GLY A 237 -15.31 12.31 -23.57
C GLY A 237 -15.08 13.27 -24.73
N SER A 238 -13.91 13.89 -24.84
CA SER A 238 -13.60 14.93 -25.83
C SER A 238 -12.79 14.42 -27.04
N GLY A 239 -12.38 13.14 -27.04
CA GLY A 239 -11.59 12.57 -28.11
C GLY A 239 -10.14 13.04 -28.13
N LEU A 240 -9.59 13.49 -27.01
CA LEU A 240 -8.19 13.84 -26.81
C LEU A 240 -7.40 12.63 -26.29
N ASP A 241 -6.06 12.69 -26.38
CA ASP A 241 -5.17 11.74 -25.75
C ASP A 241 -4.56 12.35 -24.49
N VAL A 242 -4.86 11.78 -23.32
CA VAL A 242 -4.41 12.29 -22.01
C VAL A 242 -2.90 12.31 -21.89
N HIS A 243 -2.22 11.31 -22.43
CA HIS A 243 -0.75 11.24 -22.33
C HIS A 243 -0.11 12.34 -23.15
N HIS A 244 -0.65 12.60 -24.36
CA HIS A 244 -0.19 13.72 -25.18
C HIS A 244 -0.47 15.07 -24.52
N VAL A 245 -1.65 15.25 -23.90
CA VAL A 245 -2.03 16.45 -23.15
C VAL A 245 -1.06 16.68 -21.97
N ILE A 246 -0.84 15.66 -21.13
CA ILE A 246 0.03 15.77 -19.96
C ILE A 246 1.51 15.97 -20.36
N GLU A 247 2.00 15.25 -21.34
CA GLU A 247 3.37 15.37 -21.84
C GLU A 247 3.63 16.74 -22.47
N SER A 248 2.71 17.22 -23.28
CA SER A 248 2.83 18.56 -23.90
C SER A 248 2.78 19.66 -22.86
N SER A 249 1.92 19.55 -21.85
CA SER A 249 1.82 20.55 -20.77
C SER A 249 3.05 20.56 -19.85
N ARG A 250 3.78 19.44 -19.76
CA ARG A 250 5.03 19.33 -19.00
C ARG A 250 6.24 19.93 -19.73
N ARG A 251 6.23 19.90 -21.05
CA ARG A 251 7.41 20.22 -21.86
C ARG A 251 7.87 21.68 -21.67
N GLY A 252 9.04 21.86 -21.07
CA GLY A 252 9.61 23.16 -20.77
C GLY A 252 8.90 23.95 -19.65
N TYR A 253 7.97 23.34 -18.90
CA TYR A 253 7.21 23.99 -17.84
C TYR A 253 7.49 23.35 -16.47
N PRO A 254 8.41 23.91 -15.67
CA PRO A 254 8.91 23.29 -14.44
C PRO A 254 7.87 23.17 -13.31
N ARG A 255 6.73 23.87 -13.40
CA ARG A 255 5.64 23.80 -12.42
C ARG A 255 4.67 22.64 -12.63
N HIS A 256 4.82 21.90 -13.73
CA HIS A 256 3.96 20.76 -14.02
C HIS A 256 4.49 19.49 -13.34
N VAL A 257 3.73 18.95 -12.37
CA VAL A 257 4.12 17.79 -11.53
C VAL A 257 3.07 16.65 -11.56
N LEU A 258 2.17 16.65 -12.56
CA LEU A 258 1.15 15.60 -12.64
C LEU A 258 1.75 14.24 -12.99
N PRO A 259 1.40 13.17 -12.26
CA PRO A 259 1.73 11.80 -12.65
C PRO A 259 0.92 11.38 -13.90
N PRO A 260 1.32 10.32 -14.60
CA PRO A 260 0.42 9.66 -15.55
C PRO A 260 -0.89 9.23 -14.88
N PRO A 261 -2.03 9.28 -15.59
CA PRO A 261 -3.29 8.74 -15.08
C PRO A 261 -3.22 7.23 -14.93
N GLY A 262 -4.04 6.68 -14.08
CA GLY A 262 -4.13 5.24 -13.87
C GLY A 262 -4.80 4.85 -12.56
N PRO A 263 -4.96 3.56 -12.33
CA PRO A 263 -5.54 3.05 -11.10
C PRO A 263 -4.87 3.53 -9.83
N VAL A 264 -5.66 3.94 -8.83
CA VAL A 264 -5.20 4.29 -7.50
C VAL A 264 -5.81 3.34 -6.49
N GLY A 265 -5.00 2.42 -5.98
CA GLY A 265 -5.40 1.39 -5.03
C GLY A 265 -4.42 1.24 -3.88
N GLY A 266 -4.60 0.13 -3.15
CA GLY A 266 -3.75 -0.29 -2.05
C GLY A 266 -4.14 0.29 -0.69
N PRO A 267 -3.56 -0.29 0.38
CA PRO A 267 -4.02 -0.08 1.75
C PRO A 267 -3.74 1.31 2.31
N CYS A 268 -2.94 2.14 1.64
CA CYS A 268 -2.56 3.48 2.12
C CYS A 268 -3.43 4.58 1.47
N LEU A 269 -3.34 4.76 0.14
CA LEU A 269 -4.03 5.87 -0.52
C LEU A 269 -5.55 5.77 -0.41
N THR A 270 -6.10 4.56 -0.34
CA THR A 270 -7.56 4.38 -0.23
C THR A 270 -8.14 4.77 1.12
N LYS A 271 -7.33 4.92 2.17
CA LYS A 271 -7.80 5.23 3.53
C LYS A 271 -7.24 6.50 4.16
N ASP A 272 -6.01 6.91 3.81
CA ASP A 272 -5.31 7.96 4.57
C ASP A 272 -5.97 9.34 4.45
N ALA A 273 -6.69 9.62 3.36
CA ALA A 273 -7.52 10.82 3.24
C ALA A 273 -8.66 10.84 4.28
N PHE A 274 -9.21 9.69 4.64
CA PHE A 274 -10.24 9.57 5.66
C PHE A 274 -9.67 9.72 7.07
N LEU A 275 -8.50 9.13 7.35
CA LEU A 275 -7.78 9.34 8.60
C LEU A 275 -7.38 10.81 8.79
N TYR A 276 -6.98 11.48 7.69
CA TYR A 276 -6.71 12.92 7.69
C TYR A 276 -7.96 13.74 8.02
N ALA A 277 -9.10 13.40 7.40
CA ALA A 277 -10.36 14.06 7.69
C ALA A 277 -10.83 13.83 9.13
N GLU A 278 -10.63 12.65 9.68
CA GLU A 278 -10.97 12.32 11.06
C GLU A 278 -10.15 13.15 12.05
N GLY A 279 -8.84 13.25 11.86
CA GLY A 279 -7.96 14.06 12.71
C GLY A 279 -8.27 15.57 12.67
N LEU A 280 -8.86 16.08 11.57
CA LEU A 280 -9.27 17.47 11.43
C LEU A 280 -10.67 17.78 11.99
N LYS A 281 -11.48 16.75 12.19
CA LYS A 281 -12.86 16.90 12.66
C LYS A 281 -13.01 17.66 13.99
N PRO A 282 -12.17 17.43 15.03
CA PRO A 282 -12.22 18.20 16.26
C PRO A 282 -12.00 19.70 16.07
N HIS A 283 -11.34 20.10 14.98
CA HIS A 283 -11.07 21.51 14.65
C HIS A 283 -12.13 22.13 13.71
N GLY A 284 -13.21 21.41 13.39
CA GLY A 284 -14.27 21.87 12.50
C GLY A 284 -13.84 21.99 11.03
N VAL A 285 -12.71 21.39 10.64
CA VAL A 285 -12.17 21.47 9.27
C VAL A 285 -12.56 20.23 8.48
N ARG A 286 -13.17 20.43 7.31
CA ARG A 286 -13.42 19.34 6.33
C ARG A 286 -12.43 19.46 5.17
N PRO A 287 -11.52 18.51 4.96
CA PRO A 287 -10.53 18.54 3.90
C PRO A 287 -11.15 18.14 2.54
N LYS A 288 -11.86 19.09 1.90
CA LYS A 288 -12.63 18.85 0.66
C LYS A 288 -11.79 18.22 -0.45
N LEU A 289 -10.60 18.77 -0.74
CA LEU A 289 -9.74 18.26 -1.81
C LEU A 289 -9.35 16.80 -1.59
N ALA A 290 -8.98 16.43 -0.37
CA ALA A 290 -8.62 15.05 -0.05
C ALA A 290 -9.79 14.08 -0.26
N LEU A 291 -10.99 14.47 0.16
CA LEU A 291 -12.20 13.63 0.03
C LEU A 291 -12.66 13.51 -1.41
N TYR A 292 -12.71 14.63 -2.17
CA TYR A 292 -13.07 14.58 -3.58
C TYR A 292 -12.04 13.85 -4.44
N ALA A 293 -10.74 13.93 -4.10
CA ALA A 293 -9.72 13.13 -4.75
C ALA A 293 -9.99 11.63 -4.61
N ARG A 294 -10.42 11.18 -3.42
CA ARG A 294 -10.83 9.79 -3.21
C ARG A 294 -12.04 9.39 -4.06
N GLU A 295 -13.01 10.28 -4.18
CA GLU A 295 -14.20 10.07 -5.02
C GLU A 295 -13.80 9.91 -6.49
N VAL A 296 -13.00 10.82 -7.04
CA VAL A 296 -12.50 10.77 -8.42
C VAL A 296 -11.69 9.49 -8.67
N ASN A 297 -10.71 9.19 -7.82
CA ASN A 297 -9.87 7.99 -7.97
C ASN A 297 -10.68 6.69 -7.83
N ALA A 298 -11.67 6.66 -6.96
CA ALA A 298 -12.57 5.54 -6.84
C ALA A 298 -13.49 5.40 -8.07
N GLY A 299 -13.84 6.50 -8.73
CA GLY A 299 -14.67 6.54 -9.93
C GLY A 299 -14.02 5.94 -11.17
N VAL A 300 -12.69 5.79 -11.21
CA VAL A 300 -11.98 5.19 -12.36
C VAL A 300 -12.49 3.77 -12.68
N ALA A 301 -12.74 2.95 -11.66
CA ALA A 301 -13.28 1.60 -11.85
C ALA A 301 -14.69 1.63 -12.45
N THR A 302 -15.55 2.51 -11.97
CA THR A 302 -16.92 2.70 -12.47
C THR A 302 -16.90 3.18 -13.92
N HIS A 303 -16.07 4.20 -14.23
CA HIS A 303 -15.89 4.71 -15.59
C HIS A 303 -15.45 3.61 -16.57
N ALA A 304 -14.46 2.80 -16.18
CA ALA A 304 -13.99 1.67 -16.98
C ALA A 304 -15.08 0.59 -17.13
N ALA A 305 -15.78 0.26 -16.05
CA ALA A 305 -16.84 -0.75 -16.08
C ALA A 305 -18.00 -0.35 -16.99
N GLU A 306 -18.44 0.91 -16.94
CA GLU A 306 -19.47 1.43 -17.83
C GLU A 306 -19.05 1.40 -19.32
N PHE A 307 -17.80 1.77 -19.60
CA PHE A 307 -17.30 1.69 -20.97
C PHE A 307 -17.26 0.23 -21.46
N ILE A 308 -16.69 -0.68 -20.69
CA ILE A 308 -16.58 -2.10 -21.00
C ILE A 308 -17.96 -2.73 -21.18
N SER A 309 -18.90 -2.46 -20.27
CA SER A 309 -20.25 -3.04 -20.33
C SER A 309 -21.00 -2.64 -21.60
N ARG A 310 -20.89 -1.38 -22.03
CA ARG A 310 -21.49 -0.93 -23.31
C ARG A 310 -20.94 -1.69 -24.51
N GLN A 311 -19.64 -1.99 -24.53
CA GLN A 311 -19.02 -2.76 -25.63
C GLN A 311 -19.40 -4.25 -25.60
N ALA A 312 -19.60 -4.80 -24.40
CA ALA A 312 -19.97 -6.21 -24.21
C ALA A 312 -21.49 -6.48 -24.20
N ALA A 313 -22.32 -5.46 -24.29
CA ALA A 313 -23.79 -5.53 -24.11
C ALA A 313 -24.50 -6.54 -25.04
N MET A 314 -23.97 -6.78 -26.24
CA MET A 314 -24.53 -7.71 -27.23
C MET A 314 -24.12 -9.18 -27.00
N LEU A 315 -23.22 -9.45 -26.05
CA LEU A 315 -22.72 -10.80 -25.76
C LEU A 315 -23.58 -11.46 -24.68
N LYS A 316 -24.00 -12.69 -24.93
CA LYS A 316 -24.85 -13.44 -23.98
C LYS A 316 -24.07 -13.84 -22.72
N THR A 317 -22.84 -14.29 -22.88
CA THR A 317 -21.98 -14.76 -21.79
C THR A 317 -20.56 -14.30 -22.04
N PRO A 318 -20.24 -12.99 -21.85
CA PRO A 318 -18.90 -12.48 -22.10
C PRO A 318 -17.88 -13.09 -21.14
N ILE A 319 -16.70 -13.41 -21.66
CA ILE A 319 -15.54 -13.78 -20.87
C ILE A 319 -14.68 -12.52 -20.69
N VAL A 320 -14.49 -12.12 -19.45
CA VAL A 320 -13.67 -10.97 -19.06
C VAL A 320 -12.41 -11.46 -18.38
N ALA A 321 -11.26 -11.24 -18.99
CA ALA A 321 -9.93 -11.53 -18.44
C ALA A 321 -9.33 -10.24 -17.85
N VAL A 322 -8.93 -10.26 -16.58
CA VAL A 322 -8.23 -9.16 -15.93
C VAL A 322 -6.80 -9.58 -15.62
N LEU A 323 -5.84 -8.83 -16.16
CA LEU A 323 -4.41 -9.08 -16.04
C LEU A 323 -3.78 -8.03 -15.13
N GLY A 324 -3.10 -8.48 -14.05
CA GLY A 324 -2.57 -7.60 -13.02
C GLY A 324 -3.62 -7.29 -11.94
N ILE A 325 -3.78 -8.21 -11.00
CA ILE A 325 -4.81 -8.13 -9.94
C ILE A 325 -4.31 -7.36 -8.72
N ALA A 326 -3.00 -7.43 -8.42
CA ALA A 326 -2.39 -6.66 -7.35
C ALA A 326 -2.58 -5.15 -7.59
N PHE A 327 -2.64 -4.36 -6.50
CA PHE A 327 -3.00 -2.93 -6.59
C PHE A 327 -2.01 -2.07 -7.38
N LYS A 328 -0.80 -2.57 -7.63
CA LYS A 328 0.23 -1.97 -8.50
C LYS A 328 1.22 -3.02 -8.97
N GLY A 329 1.96 -2.72 -10.03
CA GLY A 329 3.02 -3.57 -10.59
C GLY A 329 4.43 -3.06 -10.33
N ARG A 330 4.62 -1.78 -9.91
CA ARG A 330 5.95 -1.14 -9.71
C ARG A 330 5.98 -0.26 -8.46
N PRO A 331 6.85 -0.53 -7.46
CA PRO A 331 7.48 -1.85 -7.25
C PRO A 331 6.43 -2.94 -7.16
N GLU A 332 6.79 -4.17 -7.54
CA GLU A 332 5.86 -5.29 -7.52
C GLU A 332 5.35 -5.58 -6.11
N THR A 333 4.14 -6.11 -6.03
CA THR A 333 3.52 -6.51 -4.76
C THR A 333 2.50 -7.61 -5.00
N SER A 334 2.33 -8.49 -4.01
CA SER A 334 1.26 -9.49 -4.00
C SER A 334 -0.05 -9.01 -3.37
N VAL A 335 -0.09 -7.76 -2.87
CA VAL A 335 -1.25 -7.21 -2.15
C VAL A 335 -2.37 -6.90 -3.14
N VAL A 336 -3.48 -7.61 -2.97
CA VAL A 336 -4.70 -7.44 -3.78
C VAL A 336 -5.78 -6.59 -3.08
N ASP A 337 -5.61 -6.35 -1.78
CA ASP A 337 -6.54 -5.54 -0.99
C ASP A 337 -6.65 -4.12 -1.54
N ALA A 338 -7.89 -3.66 -1.65
CA ALA A 338 -8.21 -2.35 -2.20
C ALA A 338 -7.59 -2.12 -3.60
N SER A 339 -7.37 -3.17 -4.39
CA SER A 339 -6.97 -3.04 -5.78
C SER A 339 -8.12 -2.53 -6.64
N LEU A 340 -7.79 -1.79 -7.70
CA LEU A 340 -8.79 -1.40 -8.69
C LEU A 340 -9.39 -2.63 -9.37
N ALA A 341 -8.63 -3.70 -9.60
CA ALA A 341 -9.13 -4.94 -10.20
C ALA A 341 -10.29 -5.54 -9.41
N GLY A 342 -10.21 -5.57 -8.06
CA GLY A 342 -11.30 -6.05 -7.22
C GLY A 342 -12.56 -5.18 -7.33
N LYS A 343 -12.41 -3.85 -7.32
CA LYS A 343 -13.53 -2.93 -7.51
C LYS A 343 -14.13 -3.05 -8.91
N LEU A 344 -13.31 -3.08 -9.94
CA LEU A 344 -13.74 -3.27 -11.33
C LEU A 344 -14.52 -4.60 -11.51
N ARG A 345 -14.04 -5.67 -10.84
CA ARG A 345 -14.76 -6.96 -10.85
C ARG A 345 -16.17 -6.85 -10.26
N ALA A 346 -16.31 -6.13 -9.15
CA ALA A 346 -17.61 -5.92 -8.51
C ALA A 346 -18.55 -5.09 -9.40
N GLU A 347 -18.07 -3.98 -9.96
CA GLU A 347 -18.84 -3.11 -10.86
C GLU A 347 -19.26 -3.85 -12.13
N LEU A 348 -18.33 -4.55 -12.79
CA LEU A 348 -18.64 -5.35 -13.98
C LEU A 348 -19.58 -6.52 -13.66
N GLY A 349 -19.47 -7.12 -12.49
CA GLY A 349 -20.40 -8.19 -12.07
C GLY A 349 -21.83 -7.71 -11.92
N ALA A 350 -22.04 -6.46 -11.49
CA ALA A 350 -23.36 -5.84 -11.43
C ALA A 350 -23.90 -5.50 -12.83
N LEU A 351 -23.05 -5.00 -13.74
CA LEU A 351 -23.45 -4.58 -15.09
C LEU A 351 -23.56 -5.78 -16.07
N LEU A 352 -22.77 -6.84 -15.86
CA LEU A 352 -22.69 -8.02 -16.72
C LEU A 352 -22.85 -9.29 -15.86
N PRO A 353 -24.01 -9.56 -15.28
CA PRO A 353 -24.22 -10.67 -14.33
C PRO A 353 -24.00 -12.07 -14.95
N GLN A 354 -23.99 -12.18 -16.29
CA GLN A 354 -23.74 -13.42 -17.02
C GLN A 354 -22.25 -13.62 -17.37
N ALA A 355 -21.38 -12.65 -17.05
CA ALA A 355 -19.99 -12.70 -17.45
C ALA A 355 -19.20 -13.73 -16.63
N VAL A 356 -18.24 -14.38 -17.27
CA VAL A 356 -17.22 -15.20 -16.62
C VAL A 356 -15.98 -14.35 -16.42
N PHE A 357 -15.50 -14.25 -15.18
CA PHE A 357 -14.34 -13.43 -14.84
C PHE A 357 -13.11 -14.31 -14.58
N ARG A 358 -12.08 -14.15 -15.38
CA ARG A 358 -10.78 -14.79 -15.22
C ARG A 358 -9.76 -13.78 -14.74
N GLY A 359 -8.88 -14.18 -13.82
CA GLY A 359 -7.84 -13.31 -13.28
C GLY A 359 -6.47 -13.95 -13.38
N TRP A 360 -5.48 -13.17 -13.77
CA TRP A 360 -4.08 -13.55 -13.71
C TRP A 360 -3.24 -12.42 -13.15
N ASP A 361 -2.31 -12.79 -12.26
CA ASP A 361 -1.32 -11.89 -11.71
C ASP A 361 0.03 -12.62 -11.57
N PRO A 362 1.16 -11.97 -11.92
CA PRO A 362 2.47 -12.62 -11.84
C PRO A 362 2.97 -12.86 -10.41
N VAL A 363 2.42 -12.17 -9.41
CA VAL A 363 2.93 -12.15 -8.02
C VAL A 363 1.86 -12.54 -7.00
N ALA A 364 0.61 -12.14 -7.23
CA ALA A 364 -0.48 -12.42 -6.30
C ALA A 364 -0.82 -13.92 -6.28
N ARG A 365 -1.13 -14.43 -5.09
CA ARG A 365 -1.50 -15.83 -4.88
C ARG A 365 -2.88 -16.14 -5.49
N SER A 366 -3.04 -17.34 -6.01
CA SER A 366 -4.29 -17.79 -6.62
C SER A 366 -5.49 -17.74 -5.68
N ASP A 367 -5.29 -18.03 -4.38
CA ASP A 367 -6.35 -17.94 -3.36
C ASP A 367 -6.80 -16.48 -3.13
N ALA A 368 -5.88 -15.52 -3.12
CA ALA A 368 -6.18 -14.09 -3.02
C ALA A 368 -6.92 -13.58 -4.27
N VAL A 369 -6.54 -14.04 -5.47
CA VAL A 369 -7.24 -13.73 -6.72
C VAL A 369 -8.67 -14.30 -6.70
N ALA A 370 -8.83 -15.55 -6.25
CA ALA A 370 -10.14 -16.19 -6.11
C ALA A 370 -11.05 -15.47 -5.12
N ALA A 371 -10.50 -15.00 -3.99
CA ALA A 371 -11.25 -14.25 -2.97
C ALA A 371 -11.89 -12.95 -3.51
N LEU A 372 -11.32 -12.35 -4.57
CA LEU A 372 -11.89 -11.20 -5.26
C LEU A 372 -12.99 -11.59 -6.29
N GLY A 373 -13.32 -12.88 -6.42
CA GLY A 373 -14.36 -13.37 -7.31
C GLY A 373 -13.90 -13.62 -8.75
N PHE A 374 -12.60 -13.76 -8.98
CA PHE A 374 -12.04 -14.21 -10.25
C PHE A 374 -11.81 -15.71 -10.27
N TRP A 375 -11.87 -16.31 -11.47
CA TRP A 375 -11.29 -17.63 -11.70
C TRP A 375 -9.79 -17.46 -11.91
N PRO A 376 -8.94 -17.92 -11.00
CA PRO A 376 -7.49 -17.72 -11.11
C PRO A 376 -6.92 -18.56 -12.24
N CYS A 377 -6.08 -17.96 -13.06
CA CYS A 377 -5.40 -18.63 -14.18
C CYS A 377 -3.90 -18.72 -13.90
N GLU A 378 -3.26 -19.80 -14.33
CA GLU A 378 -1.82 -20.02 -14.13
C GLU A 378 -0.95 -19.12 -15.03
N THR A 379 -1.46 -18.72 -16.18
CA THR A 379 -0.75 -17.86 -17.14
C THR A 379 -1.67 -16.78 -17.70
N ALA A 380 -1.08 -15.68 -18.16
CA ALA A 380 -1.83 -14.64 -18.89
C ALA A 380 -2.53 -15.21 -20.12
N MET A 381 -1.88 -16.13 -20.84
CA MET A 381 -2.47 -16.76 -22.02
C MET A 381 -3.70 -17.60 -21.66
N ALA A 382 -3.66 -18.38 -20.57
CA ALA A 382 -4.82 -19.15 -20.11
C ALA A 382 -6.00 -18.25 -19.71
N ALA A 383 -5.72 -17.04 -19.22
CA ALA A 383 -6.77 -16.08 -18.88
C ALA A 383 -7.46 -15.52 -20.15
N VAL A 384 -6.72 -15.26 -21.23
CA VAL A 384 -7.21 -14.50 -22.39
C VAL A 384 -7.79 -15.37 -23.53
N VAL A 385 -7.49 -16.66 -23.60
CA VAL A 385 -8.07 -17.53 -24.64
C VAL A 385 -9.60 -17.43 -24.62
N ASP A 386 -10.19 -17.16 -25.80
CA ASP A 386 -11.63 -16.96 -26.03
C ASP A 386 -12.26 -15.80 -25.22
N ALA A 387 -11.44 -14.94 -24.56
CA ALA A 387 -11.95 -13.78 -23.86
C ALA A 387 -12.51 -12.73 -24.85
N ASN A 388 -13.63 -12.14 -24.50
CA ASN A 388 -14.23 -11.01 -25.23
C ASN A 388 -13.70 -9.66 -24.73
N VAL A 389 -13.26 -9.61 -23.47
CA VAL A 389 -12.69 -8.42 -22.86
C VAL A 389 -11.41 -8.81 -22.14
N VAL A 390 -10.33 -8.09 -22.43
CA VAL A 390 -9.07 -8.17 -21.69
C VAL A 390 -8.82 -6.81 -21.03
N VAL A 391 -8.62 -6.78 -19.72
CA VAL A 391 -8.29 -5.56 -18.98
C VAL A 391 -6.88 -5.66 -18.43
N LEU A 392 -6.04 -4.66 -18.75
CA LEU A 392 -4.72 -4.48 -18.17
C LEU A 392 -4.87 -3.57 -16.94
N ALA A 393 -4.89 -4.18 -15.74
CA ALA A 393 -5.30 -3.47 -14.53
C ALA A 393 -4.14 -2.95 -13.68
N ASN A 394 -2.89 -3.41 -13.91
CA ASN A 394 -1.70 -2.82 -13.29
C ASN A 394 -0.53 -2.68 -14.28
N ASP A 395 0.53 -2.01 -13.87
CA ASP A 395 1.71 -1.68 -14.67
C ASP A 395 2.87 -2.67 -14.48
N HIS A 396 2.60 -3.89 -14.02
CA HIS A 396 3.65 -4.89 -13.82
C HIS A 396 4.37 -5.21 -15.14
N PRO A 397 5.73 -5.33 -15.14
CA PRO A 397 6.49 -5.62 -16.35
C PRO A 397 5.99 -6.84 -17.13
N ALA A 398 5.60 -7.92 -16.43
CA ALA A 398 5.05 -9.12 -17.05
C ALA A 398 3.68 -8.89 -17.74
N VAL A 399 2.91 -7.85 -17.32
CA VAL A 399 1.65 -7.45 -17.96
C VAL A 399 1.94 -6.54 -19.15
N THR A 400 2.80 -5.53 -18.96
CA THR A 400 3.08 -4.51 -19.99
C THR A 400 3.94 -5.02 -21.15
N ALA A 401 4.70 -6.11 -20.95
CA ALA A 401 5.52 -6.75 -21.97
C ALA A 401 4.79 -7.88 -22.73
N LEU A 402 3.49 -8.08 -22.50
CA LEU A 402 2.73 -9.12 -23.20
C LEU A 402 2.70 -8.85 -24.71
N PRO A 403 2.79 -9.89 -25.56
CA PRO A 403 2.72 -9.76 -27.00
C PRO A 403 1.26 -9.54 -27.45
N PHE A 404 0.75 -8.32 -27.30
CA PHE A 404 -0.66 -7.99 -27.55
C PHE A 404 -1.20 -8.43 -28.89
N ALA A 405 -0.40 -8.35 -29.96
CA ALA A 405 -0.82 -8.83 -31.30
C ALA A 405 -1.08 -10.36 -31.32
N ALA A 406 -0.24 -11.13 -30.60
CA ALA A 406 -0.43 -12.57 -30.48
C ALA A 406 -1.63 -12.89 -29.59
N LEU A 407 -1.78 -12.19 -28.44
CA LEU A 407 -2.94 -12.32 -27.56
C LEU A 407 -4.24 -12.03 -28.31
N ALA A 408 -4.26 -10.96 -29.12
CA ALA A 408 -5.43 -10.58 -29.91
C ALA A 408 -5.88 -11.66 -30.89
N GLY A 409 -4.95 -12.53 -31.36
CA GLY A 409 -5.25 -13.66 -32.18
C GLY A 409 -6.06 -14.76 -31.50
N THR A 410 -6.01 -14.88 -30.19
CA THR A 410 -6.69 -15.92 -29.38
C THR A 410 -8.02 -15.48 -28.79
N LEU A 411 -8.40 -14.22 -28.96
CA LEU A 411 -9.62 -13.66 -28.37
C LEU A 411 -10.89 -14.15 -29.10
N GLY A 412 -11.96 -14.33 -28.31
CA GLY A 412 -13.32 -14.54 -28.84
C GLY A 412 -13.85 -13.26 -29.50
N ARG A 413 -14.51 -13.39 -30.68
CA ARG A 413 -14.98 -12.23 -31.45
C ARG A 413 -16.47 -11.93 -31.20
N PRO A 414 -16.87 -10.65 -31.12
CA PRO A 414 -16.03 -9.44 -31.06
C PRO A 414 -15.28 -9.33 -29.72
N ALA A 415 -14.13 -8.65 -29.74
CA ALA A 415 -13.30 -8.51 -28.53
C ALA A 415 -12.79 -7.08 -28.32
N MET A 416 -12.36 -6.81 -27.07
CA MET A 416 -11.75 -5.55 -26.68
C MET A 416 -10.57 -5.79 -25.72
N ILE A 417 -9.51 -4.99 -25.88
CA ILE A 417 -8.44 -4.83 -24.90
C ILE A 417 -8.58 -3.42 -24.30
N TYR A 418 -8.79 -3.35 -22.98
CA TYR A 418 -8.88 -2.09 -22.24
C TYR A 418 -7.66 -1.92 -21.36
N ASP A 419 -6.85 -0.92 -21.64
CA ASP A 419 -5.57 -0.64 -20.96
C ASP A 419 -5.70 0.54 -20.03
N LEU A 420 -5.68 0.28 -18.73
CA LEU A 420 -5.82 1.31 -17.69
C LEU A 420 -4.55 2.16 -17.48
N TRP A 421 -3.40 1.73 -18.01
CA TRP A 421 -2.11 2.38 -17.81
C TRP A 421 -1.51 2.99 -19.08
N GLY A 422 -2.16 2.77 -20.22
CA GLY A 422 -1.66 3.24 -21.51
C GLY A 422 -0.34 2.58 -21.93
N SER A 423 -0.03 1.39 -21.43
CA SER A 423 1.20 0.64 -21.72
C SER A 423 1.22 0.08 -23.15
N GLY A 424 0.06 -0.21 -23.74
CA GLY A 424 -0.10 -0.73 -25.11
C GLY A 424 -0.28 0.35 -26.17
N ARG A 425 0.13 1.59 -25.93
CA ARG A 425 0.03 2.67 -26.92
C ARG A 425 0.77 2.31 -28.20
N GLY A 426 0.10 2.46 -29.34
CA GLY A 426 0.63 2.08 -30.66
C GLY A 426 0.32 0.64 -31.10
N VAL A 427 -0.20 -0.22 -30.23
CA VAL A 427 -0.54 -1.61 -30.56
C VAL A 427 -1.81 -1.71 -31.42
N GLY A 428 -2.74 -0.75 -31.28
CA GLY A 428 -4.07 -0.82 -31.92
C GLY A 428 -4.04 -0.91 -33.44
N CYS A 429 -2.99 -0.39 -34.09
CA CYS A 429 -2.85 -0.44 -35.57
C CYS A 429 -2.47 -1.84 -36.10
N ALA A 430 -2.02 -2.76 -35.26
CA ALA A 430 -1.59 -4.11 -35.64
C ALA A 430 -2.58 -5.20 -35.19
N LEU A 431 -3.75 -4.82 -34.65
CA LEU A 431 -4.72 -5.78 -34.17
C LEU A 431 -5.57 -6.39 -35.28
N PRO A 432 -5.98 -7.65 -35.15
CA PRO A 432 -6.88 -8.30 -36.09
C PRO A 432 -8.26 -7.60 -36.13
N GLU A 433 -8.95 -7.75 -37.27
CA GLU A 433 -10.34 -7.28 -37.42
C GLU A 433 -11.25 -7.83 -36.32
N GLY A 434 -12.14 -6.98 -35.78
CA GLY A 434 -13.06 -7.34 -34.71
C GLY A 434 -12.43 -7.27 -33.28
N VAL A 435 -11.20 -6.75 -33.15
CA VAL A 435 -10.59 -6.45 -31.84
C VAL A 435 -10.41 -4.95 -31.69
N LEU A 436 -11.07 -4.36 -30.69
CA LEU A 436 -10.90 -2.96 -30.29
C LEU A 436 -9.79 -2.85 -29.26
N PHE A 437 -8.88 -1.88 -29.40
CA PHE A 437 -7.98 -1.46 -28.34
C PHE A 437 -8.41 -0.09 -27.82
N ARG A 438 -8.48 0.05 -26.51
CA ARG A 438 -8.76 1.32 -25.85
C ARG A 438 -7.85 1.52 -24.63
N ALA A 439 -7.12 2.61 -24.61
CA ALA A 439 -6.42 3.07 -23.40
C ALA A 439 -7.32 4.05 -22.62
N PHE A 440 -7.24 4.02 -21.29
CA PHE A 440 -7.92 4.97 -20.40
C PHE A 440 -7.43 6.41 -20.71
N GLY A 441 -8.36 7.30 -21.02
CA GLY A 441 -8.05 8.68 -21.41
C GLY A 441 -7.37 8.82 -22.77
N GLY A 442 -7.36 7.78 -23.61
CA GLY A 442 -6.66 7.77 -24.88
C GLY A 442 -7.49 7.30 -26.06
N HIS A 443 -6.99 7.55 -27.28
CA HIS A 443 -7.59 7.06 -28.51
C HIS A 443 -7.26 5.57 -28.80
N ASN A 444 -7.95 5.02 -29.78
CA ASN A 444 -7.93 3.62 -30.24
C ASN A 444 -6.56 3.12 -30.78
N GLY A 445 -5.47 3.38 -30.06
CA GLY A 445 -4.17 2.75 -30.29
C GLY A 445 -3.43 3.09 -31.59
N CYS A 446 -4.05 3.80 -32.52
CA CYS A 446 -3.36 4.33 -33.69
C CYS A 446 -2.82 5.71 -33.38
N ALA A 447 -1.50 5.87 -33.32
CA ALA A 447 -0.90 7.19 -33.34
C ALA A 447 -1.43 7.94 -34.58
N ARG A 448 -1.96 9.17 -34.41
CA ARG A 448 -2.15 10.03 -35.58
C ARG A 448 -0.78 10.19 -36.22
N PRO A 449 -0.66 10.07 -37.59
CA PRO A 449 0.59 10.41 -38.21
C PRO A 449 1.00 11.79 -37.78
N ASP A 450 2.27 11.95 -37.38
CA ASP A 450 2.86 13.20 -36.94
C ASP A 450 2.34 14.36 -37.76
N VAL A 451 1.60 15.25 -37.12
CA VAL A 451 1.38 16.60 -37.64
C VAL A 451 2.71 17.30 -37.46
N ARG A 452 3.50 17.34 -38.54
CA ARG A 452 4.77 18.08 -38.63
C ARG A 452 4.54 19.59 -38.50
#